data_cdcf89d627a4d0151547a90240ad40e9
#
_entry.id   cdcf89d627a4d0151547a90240ad40e9
#
_cell.length_a   1.000
_cell.length_b   1.000
_cell.length_c   1.000
_cell.angle_alpha   90.00
_cell.angle_beta   90.00
_cell.angle_gamma   90.00
#
_symmetry.space_group_name_H-M   'P 1'
#
loop_
_entity.id
_entity.type
_entity.pdbx_description
1 polymer ?
#
loop_
_entity_poly.entity_id
_entity_poly.type
_entity_poly.pdbx_seq_one_letter_code
_entity_poly.pdbx_strand_id
1 'polypeptide(L)'
;MSYAIIRNTKYKRENLKGIFRHNERKNRNYSNNNIDKEKSYLNYSIKSPQYSYEKEFEQIRKQYDLKGQIKVVSNIACEYIITSDKEFFKTIGEEETKRYFETAYKFVSEYKNLGEQYILSAKVHMDEQSPHMHLIFLPVVHTKDKKGNDIDKLACSEFWKEKDSYRQLQN
;
A
#
# COMPACT_ATOMS: atom_id res chain seq x y z
N MET A 1 1.82 -19.07 -18.36
CA MET A 1 1.26 -19.19 -16.99
C MET A 1 1.49 -17.85 -16.31
N SER A 2 0.41 -17.19 -15.86
CA SER A 2 0.48 -15.86 -15.28
C SER A 2 0.49 -15.97 -13.75
N TYR A 3 1.26 -15.12 -13.08
CA TYR A 3 1.40 -15.12 -11.63
C TYR A 3 1.00 -13.76 -11.05
N ALA A 4 0.39 -13.75 -9.88
CA ALA A 4 0.28 -12.54 -9.09
C ALA A 4 1.67 -12.10 -8.61
N ILE A 5 1.97 -10.83 -8.75
CA ILE A 5 3.25 -10.24 -8.37
C ILE A 5 2.99 -9.20 -7.28
N ILE A 6 3.65 -9.37 -6.13
CA ILE A 6 3.60 -8.40 -5.03
C ILE A 6 5.04 -7.97 -4.74
N ARG A 7 5.28 -6.66 -4.82
CA ARG A 7 6.56 -6.05 -4.44
C ARG A 7 6.34 -5.14 -3.26
N ASN A 8 7.25 -5.18 -2.28
CA ASN A 8 7.17 -4.34 -1.10
C ASN A 8 8.32 -3.34 -1.05
N THR A 9 7.98 -2.11 -0.72
CA THR A 9 8.92 -1.03 -0.41
C THR A 9 8.59 -0.43 0.95
N LYS A 10 9.62 -0.07 1.71
CA LYS A 10 9.48 0.57 3.03
C LYS A 10 9.83 2.05 2.90
N TYR A 11 9.05 2.91 3.54
CA TYR A 11 9.20 4.35 3.44
C TYR A 11 9.38 5.02 4.80
N LYS A 12 10.32 5.97 4.84
CA LYS A 12 10.46 6.96 5.90
C LYS A 12 9.45 8.08 5.69
N ARG A 13 9.26 8.89 6.72
CA ARG A 13 8.36 10.06 6.67
C ARG A 13 8.67 10.99 5.50
N GLU A 14 9.93 11.28 5.25
CA GLU A 14 10.38 12.17 4.17
C GLU A 14 9.97 11.71 2.76
N ASN A 15 9.75 10.41 2.57
CA ASN A 15 9.35 9.83 1.29
C ASN A 15 7.85 10.05 0.98
N LEU A 16 7.00 10.19 2.00
CA LEU A 16 5.54 10.14 1.86
C LEU A 16 4.98 11.21 0.92
N LYS A 17 5.57 12.42 0.92
CA LYS A 17 5.14 13.50 0.02
C LYS A 17 5.35 13.14 -1.46
N GLY A 18 6.52 12.61 -1.79
CA GLY A 18 6.85 12.20 -3.16
C GLY A 18 5.97 11.05 -3.64
N ILE A 19 5.80 10.04 -2.80
CA ILE A 19 4.97 8.86 -3.09
C ILE A 19 3.50 9.25 -3.26
N PHE A 20 2.96 10.10 -2.39
CA PHE A 20 1.61 10.64 -2.54
C PHE A 20 1.40 11.30 -3.91
N ARG A 21 2.32 12.19 -4.29
CA ARG A 21 2.22 12.90 -5.57
C ARG A 21 2.31 11.96 -6.78
N HIS A 22 3.12 10.91 -6.69
CA HIS A 22 3.23 9.91 -7.74
C HIS A 22 1.95 9.05 -7.84
N ASN A 23 1.54 8.45 -6.73
CA ASN A 23 0.42 7.52 -6.71
C ASN A 23 -0.92 8.19 -7.04
N GLU A 24 -1.14 9.40 -6.52
CA GLU A 24 -2.35 10.17 -6.75
C GLU A 24 -2.30 11.05 -8.02
N ARG A 25 -1.26 10.86 -8.85
CA ARG A 25 -1.05 11.62 -10.11
C ARG A 25 -1.10 13.13 -9.94
N LYS A 26 -0.45 13.67 -8.89
CA LYS A 26 -0.38 15.11 -8.58
C LYS A 26 0.81 15.83 -9.20
N ASN A 27 1.71 15.13 -9.91
CA ASN A 27 2.82 15.74 -10.61
C ASN A 27 2.40 16.28 -11.99
N ARG A 28 2.96 17.40 -12.38
CA ARG A 28 2.78 17.94 -13.75
C ARG A 28 3.51 17.09 -14.78
N ASN A 29 4.71 16.62 -14.43
CA ASN A 29 5.57 15.81 -15.29
C ASN A 29 6.08 14.59 -14.52
N TYR A 30 6.27 13.50 -15.24
CA TYR A 30 6.82 12.26 -14.73
C TYR A 30 8.06 11.89 -15.53
N SER A 31 9.08 11.38 -14.86
CA SER A 31 10.28 10.83 -15.49
C SER A 31 9.98 9.46 -16.16
N ASN A 32 8.93 8.79 -15.74
CA ASN A 32 8.47 7.54 -16.34
C ASN A 32 7.68 7.83 -17.63
N ASN A 33 8.32 7.58 -18.78
CA ASN A 33 7.71 7.77 -20.09
C ASN A 33 6.58 6.78 -20.41
N ASN A 34 6.38 5.76 -19.58
CA ASN A 34 5.31 4.77 -19.76
C ASN A 34 3.95 5.27 -19.27
N ILE A 35 3.92 6.42 -18.58
CA ILE A 35 2.67 7.01 -18.09
C ILE A 35 1.99 7.75 -19.24
N ASP A 36 0.84 7.23 -19.64
CA ASP A 36 -0.03 7.87 -20.64
C ASP A 36 -1.03 8.79 -19.93
N LYS A 37 -0.70 10.09 -19.89
CA LYS A 37 -1.52 11.09 -19.20
C LYS A 37 -2.95 11.18 -19.75
N GLU A 38 -3.15 10.88 -21.05
CA GLU A 38 -4.47 10.89 -21.68
C GLU A 38 -5.36 9.75 -21.15
N LYS A 39 -4.75 8.71 -20.59
CA LYS A 39 -5.45 7.57 -19.97
C LYS A 39 -5.56 7.65 -18.45
N SER A 40 -4.99 8.69 -17.80
CA SER A 40 -5.01 8.79 -16.35
C SER A 40 -6.43 8.89 -15.76
N TYR A 41 -7.43 9.25 -16.56
CA TYR A 41 -8.84 9.21 -16.15
C TYR A 41 -9.37 7.79 -15.91
N LEU A 42 -8.68 6.75 -16.41
CA LEU A 42 -9.02 5.34 -16.18
C LEU A 42 -8.54 4.84 -14.82
N ASN A 43 -7.63 5.58 -14.16
CA ASN A 43 -7.15 5.24 -12.83
C ASN A 43 -8.29 5.36 -11.82
N TYR A 44 -8.32 4.44 -10.86
CA TYR A 44 -9.35 4.47 -9.83
C TYR A 44 -8.78 4.09 -8.46
N SER A 45 -9.52 4.42 -7.41
CA SER A 45 -9.14 4.09 -6.04
C SER A 45 -10.12 3.08 -5.46
N ILE A 46 -9.59 2.04 -4.83
CA ILE A 46 -10.36 1.15 -3.96
C ILE A 46 -10.50 1.83 -2.59
N LYS A 47 -9.42 2.46 -2.13
CA LYS A 47 -9.42 3.34 -0.98
C LYS A 47 -8.74 4.65 -1.32
N SER A 48 -9.43 5.77 -1.15
CA SER A 48 -8.87 7.11 -1.37
C SER A 48 -8.42 7.72 -0.06
N PRO A 49 -7.23 8.35 -0.01
CA PRO A 49 -6.83 9.14 1.15
C PRO A 49 -7.66 10.44 1.18
N GLN A 50 -8.03 10.90 2.38
CA GLN A 50 -8.70 12.20 2.55
C GLN A 50 -7.71 13.36 2.46
N TYR A 51 -6.45 13.10 2.83
CA TYR A 51 -5.36 14.08 2.88
C TYR A 51 -4.10 13.52 2.21
N SER A 52 -2.98 14.25 2.33
CA SER A 52 -1.67 13.68 1.98
C SER A 52 -1.34 12.49 2.89
N TYR A 53 -0.51 11.57 2.42
CA TYR A 53 -0.13 10.38 3.21
C TYR A 53 0.50 10.75 4.55
N GLU A 54 1.23 11.85 4.62
CA GLU A 54 1.81 12.33 5.87
C GLU A 54 0.72 12.77 6.86
N LYS A 55 -0.29 13.49 6.40
CA LYS A 55 -1.41 13.93 7.24
C LYS A 55 -2.32 12.78 7.63
N GLU A 56 -2.57 11.83 6.71
CA GLU A 56 -3.27 10.57 7.02
C GLU A 56 -2.55 9.80 8.14
N PHE A 57 -1.23 9.66 8.04
CA PHE A 57 -0.41 9.00 9.06
C PHE A 57 -0.60 9.66 10.44
N GLU A 58 -0.51 10.99 10.52
CA GLU A 58 -0.66 11.70 11.81
C GLU A 58 -2.08 11.54 12.38
N GLN A 59 -3.09 11.57 11.54
CA GLN A 59 -4.47 11.39 11.99
C GLN A 59 -4.74 9.98 12.48
N ILE A 60 -4.32 8.96 11.74
CA ILE A 60 -4.46 7.56 12.12
C ILE A 60 -3.71 7.29 13.41
N ARG A 61 -2.48 7.80 13.54
CA ARG A 61 -1.67 7.66 14.76
C ARG A 61 -2.39 8.20 15.97
N LYS A 62 -3.01 9.37 15.85
CA LYS A 62 -3.77 10.01 16.94
C LYS A 62 -5.09 9.28 17.22
N GLN A 63 -5.84 8.95 16.17
CA GLN A 63 -7.17 8.36 16.29
C GLN A 63 -7.13 6.98 16.96
N TYR A 64 -6.15 6.16 16.60
CA TYR A 64 -6.00 4.78 17.11
C TYR A 64 -4.95 4.66 18.21
N ASP A 65 -4.45 5.79 18.73
CA ASP A 65 -3.43 5.83 19.80
C ASP A 65 -2.24 4.90 19.51
N LEU A 66 -1.75 4.93 18.25
CA LEU A 66 -0.66 4.06 17.82
C LEU A 66 0.60 4.28 18.66
N LYS A 67 1.03 3.23 19.33
CA LYS A 67 2.28 3.20 20.09
C LYS A 67 3.48 2.96 19.17
N GLY A 68 4.65 3.11 19.72
CA GLY A 68 5.93 2.90 19.05
C GLY A 68 6.76 4.18 18.98
N GLN A 69 8.06 4.01 19.15
CA GLN A 69 9.01 5.10 19.04
C GLN A 69 9.34 5.34 17.56
N ILE A 70 9.03 6.52 17.07
CA ILE A 70 9.30 6.94 15.70
C ILE A 70 10.50 7.90 15.71
N LYS A 71 11.59 7.47 15.11
CA LYS A 71 12.79 8.28 14.84
C LYS A 71 12.75 8.80 13.41
N VAL A 72 13.54 9.80 13.08
CA VAL A 72 13.68 10.34 11.70
C VAL A 72 14.01 9.24 10.69
N VAL A 73 14.84 8.27 11.08
CA VAL A 73 15.27 7.15 10.24
C VAL A 73 14.29 5.96 10.21
N SER A 74 13.21 6.02 10.99
CA SER A 74 12.24 4.91 11.05
C SER A 74 11.44 4.78 9.76
N ASN A 75 11.27 3.54 9.28
CA ASN A 75 10.28 3.24 8.26
C ASN A 75 8.89 3.25 8.91
N ILE A 76 8.02 4.12 8.46
CA ILE A 76 6.70 4.32 9.03
C ILE A 76 5.56 3.85 8.14
N ALA A 77 5.83 3.64 6.87
CA ALA A 77 4.86 3.12 5.91
C ALA A 77 5.50 2.06 5.02
N CYS A 78 4.67 1.22 4.46
CA CYS A 78 5.02 0.26 3.43
C CYS A 78 4.12 0.45 2.22
N GLU A 79 4.64 0.11 1.06
CA GLU A 79 3.88 0.04 -0.18
C GLU A 79 3.94 -1.37 -0.75
N TYR A 80 2.79 -1.90 -1.11
CA TYR A 80 2.71 -3.02 -2.04
C TYR A 80 2.39 -2.51 -3.44
N ILE A 81 3.21 -2.90 -4.40
CA ILE A 81 2.85 -2.83 -5.82
C ILE A 81 2.36 -4.22 -6.21
N ILE A 82 1.07 -4.32 -6.53
CA ILE A 82 0.40 -5.56 -6.87
C ILE A 82 0.01 -5.52 -8.33
N THR A 83 0.41 -6.54 -9.09
CA THR A 83 0.17 -6.64 -10.53
C THR A 83 0.22 -8.08 -11.02
N SER A 84 0.07 -8.26 -12.31
CA SER A 84 0.38 -9.46 -13.09
C SER A 84 0.94 -9.05 -14.44
N ASP A 85 1.14 -10.00 -15.35
CA ASP A 85 1.56 -9.67 -16.71
C ASP A 85 0.41 -9.05 -17.53
N LYS A 86 0.78 -8.30 -18.55
CA LYS A 86 -0.15 -7.57 -19.42
C LYS A 86 -1.16 -8.49 -20.12
N GLU A 87 -0.72 -9.66 -20.55
CA GLU A 87 -1.58 -10.59 -21.28
C GLU A 87 -2.64 -11.21 -20.35
N PHE A 88 -2.31 -11.41 -19.08
CA PHE A 88 -3.28 -11.82 -18.06
C PHE A 88 -4.44 -10.85 -18.00
N PHE A 89 -4.18 -9.57 -17.82
CA PHE A 89 -5.23 -8.56 -17.71
C PHE A 89 -6.06 -8.40 -18.98
N LYS A 90 -5.44 -8.53 -20.15
CA LYS A 90 -6.18 -8.56 -21.42
C LYS A 90 -7.11 -9.77 -21.52
N THR A 91 -6.66 -10.92 -21.05
CA THR A 91 -7.44 -12.17 -21.12
C THR A 91 -8.65 -12.14 -20.20
N ILE A 92 -8.50 -11.64 -18.97
CA ILE A 92 -9.61 -11.62 -18.00
C ILE A 92 -10.59 -10.46 -18.23
N GLY A 93 -10.18 -9.39 -18.90
CA GLY A 93 -10.99 -8.22 -19.20
C GLY A 93 -11.13 -7.24 -18.03
N GLU A 94 -11.88 -6.15 -18.26
CA GLU A 94 -11.93 -5.02 -17.34
C GLU A 94 -12.61 -5.36 -16.01
N GLU A 95 -13.74 -6.05 -16.04
CA GLU A 95 -14.51 -6.39 -14.84
C GLU A 95 -13.73 -7.31 -13.91
N GLU A 96 -13.13 -8.38 -14.44
CA GLU A 96 -12.30 -9.30 -13.65
C GLU A 96 -10.98 -8.65 -13.20
N THR A 97 -10.46 -7.67 -13.94
CA THR A 97 -9.32 -6.86 -13.49
C THR A 97 -9.67 -6.05 -12.25
N LYS A 98 -10.85 -5.43 -12.19
CA LYS A 98 -11.32 -4.75 -10.97
C LYS A 98 -11.43 -5.72 -9.80
N ARG A 99 -12.08 -6.86 -10.03
CA ARG A 99 -12.24 -7.91 -9.03
C ARG A 99 -10.91 -8.46 -8.52
N TYR A 100 -9.92 -8.59 -9.39
CA TYR A 100 -8.55 -8.97 -9.01
C TYR A 100 -7.96 -8.00 -7.99
N PHE A 101 -8.04 -6.69 -8.23
CA PHE A 101 -7.49 -5.69 -7.31
C PHE A 101 -8.30 -5.54 -6.02
N GLU A 102 -9.62 -5.67 -6.07
CA GLU A 102 -10.47 -5.70 -4.88
C GLU A 102 -10.14 -6.90 -3.98
N THR A 103 -9.93 -8.06 -4.58
CA THR A 103 -9.52 -9.28 -3.86
C THR A 103 -8.14 -9.11 -3.23
N ALA A 104 -7.19 -8.52 -3.97
CA ALA A 104 -5.85 -8.22 -3.47
C ALA A 104 -5.89 -7.22 -2.32
N TYR A 105 -6.72 -6.18 -2.41
CA TYR A 105 -6.94 -5.22 -1.32
C TYR A 105 -7.46 -5.90 -0.06
N LYS A 106 -8.50 -6.74 -0.20
CA LYS A 106 -9.05 -7.50 0.92
C LYS A 106 -8.01 -8.41 1.54
N PHE A 107 -7.24 -9.15 0.73
CA PHE A 107 -6.15 -9.98 1.22
C PHE A 107 -5.14 -9.18 2.06
N VAL A 108 -4.71 -8.01 1.59
CA VAL A 108 -3.76 -7.17 2.35
C VAL A 108 -4.38 -6.66 3.64
N SER A 109 -5.66 -6.26 3.64
CA SER A 109 -6.33 -5.77 4.85
C SER A 109 -6.44 -6.84 5.96
N GLU A 110 -6.49 -8.10 5.57
CA GLU A 110 -6.56 -9.25 6.48
C GLU A 110 -5.18 -9.82 6.83
N TYR A 111 -4.17 -9.58 5.98
CA TYR A 111 -2.83 -10.11 6.17
C TYR A 111 -2.20 -9.62 7.47
N LYS A 112 -1.72 -10.57 8.30
CA LYS A 112 -1.19 -10.29 9.65
C LYS A 112 -2.16 -9.51 10.54
N ASN A 113 -3.46 -9.64 10.30
CA ASN A 113 -4.51 -8.90 11.00
C ASN A 113 -4.33 -7.38 10.93
N LEU A 114 -3.84 -6.87 9.78
CA LEU A 114 -3.51 -5.46 9.63
C LEU A 114 -4.71 -4.53 9.95
N GLY A 115 -5.84 -4.78 9.31
CA GLY A 115 -7.03 -3.94 9.39
C GLY A 115 -7.03 -2.79 8.37
N GLU A 116 -8.18 -2.53 7.79
CA GLU A 116 -8.37 -1.49 6.76
C GLU A 116 -8.06 -0.07 7.26
N GLN A 117 -8.23 0.18 8.57
CA GLN A 117 -7.94 1.49 9.18
C GLN A 117 -6.47 1.89 9.05
N TYR A 118 -5.57 0.94 8.83
CA TYR A 118 -4.14 1.19 8.69
C TYR A 118 -3.68 1.24 7.23
N ILE A 119 -4.60 1.10 6.28
CA ILE A 119 -4.35 1.33 4.85
C ILE A 119 -4.65 2.80 4.53
N LEU A 120 -3.65 3.55 4.04
CA LEU A 120 -3.80 4.95 3.70
C LEU A 120 -4.45 5.15 2.34
N SER A 121 -4.08 4.33 1.37
CA SER A 121 -4.54 4.42 -0.01
C SER A 121 -4.37 3.08 -0.73
N ALA A 122 -5.28 2.81 -1.64
CA ALA A 122 -5.16 1.73 -2.63
C ALA A 122 -5.63 2.27 -3.99
N LYS A 123 -4.65 2.66 -4.81
CA LYS A 123 -4.84 3.30 -6.12
C LYS A 123 -4.44 2.34 -7.23
N VAL A 124 -5.34 2.10 -8.15
CA VAL A 124 -5.07 1.30 -9.35
C VAL A 124 -4.72 2.22 -10.52
N HIS A 125 -3.55 2.01 -11.09
CA HIS A 125 -3.07 2.68 -12.29
C HIS A 125 -3.39 1.83 -13.52
N MET A 126 -4.17 2.41 -14.43
CA MET A 126 -4.52 1.84 -15.73
C MET A 126 -3.83 2.60 -16.87
N ASP A 127 -3.07 3.63 -16.55
CA ASP A 127 -2.41 4.56 -17.46
C ASP A 127 -0.95 4.21 -17.78
N GLU A 128 -0.54 2.98 -17.49
CA GLU A 128 0.78 2.44 -17.79
C GLU A 128 0.68 1.14 -18.60
N GLN A 129 1.81 0.50 -18.89
CA GLN A 129 1.85 -0.69 -19.74
C GLN A 129 1.03 -1.88 -19.20
N SER A 130 1.04 -2.07 -17.88
CA SER A 130 0.24 -3.09 -17.20
C SER A 130 -0.51 -2.49 -16.03
N PRO A 131 -1.77 -2.86 -15.84
CA PRO A 131 -2.50 -2.48 -14.63
C PRO A 131 -1.77 -2.89 -13.36
N HIS A 132 -1.68 -1.98 -12.39
CA HIS A 132 -1.07 -2.27 -11.10
C HIS A 132 -1.68 -1.41 -9.99
N MET A 133 -1.71 -1.95 -8.79
CA MET A 133 -2.21 -1.26 -7.61
C MET A 133 -1.05 -0.81 -6.73
N HIS A 134 -1.03 0.47 -6.38
CA HIS A 134 -0.23 1.03 -5.29
C HIS A 134 -1.05 1.01 -4.01
N LEU A 135 -0.66 0.19 -3.05
CA LEU A 135 -1.33 0.09 -1.76
C LEU A 135 -0.36 0.53 -0.67
N ILE A 136 -0.67 1.64 -0.03
CA ILE A 136 0.13 2.23 1.06
C ILE A 136 -0.51 1.90 2.40
N PHE A 137 0.27 1.35 3.32
CA PHE A 137 -0.21 0.99 4.66
C PHE A 137 0.83 1.26 5.75
N LEU A 138 0.35 1.38 6.97
CA LEU A 138 1.19 1.46 8.16
C LEU A 138 1.47 0.05 8.69
N PRO A 139 2.74 -0.35 8.88
CA PRO A 139 3.07 -1.69 9.39
C PRO A 139 2.80 -1.77 10.89
N VAL A 140 1.53 -1.99 11.22
CA VAL A 140 1.04 -2.05 12.60
C VAL A 140 1.03 -3.49 13.10
N VAL A 141 1.52 -3.70 14.30
CA VAL A 141 1.46 -4.97 15.03
C VAL A 141 0.51 -4.83 16.21
N HIS A 142 -0.35 -5.81 16.38
CA HIS A 142 -1.21 -5.95 17.56
C HIS A 142 -0.46 -6.73 18.63
N THR A 143 -0.26 -6.14 19.79
CA THR A 143 0.55 -6.71 20.87
C THR A 143 0.06 -6.26 22.23
N LYS A 144 0.77 -6.63 23.28
CA LYS A 144 0.50 -6.18 24.65
C LYS A 144 1.61 -5.28 25.17
N ASP A 145 1.23 -4.30 25.98
CA ASP A 145 2.19 -3.48 26.73
C ASP A 145 2.76 -4.24 27.94
N LYS A 146 3.67 -3.61 28.67
CA LYS A 146 4.29 -4.20 29.87
C LYS A 146 3.29 -4.49 31.00
N LYS A 147 2.12 -3.88 30.96
CA LYS A 147 1.04 -4.08 31.93
C LYS A 147 0.00 -5.12 31.46
N GLY A 148 0.19 -5.69 30.27
CA GLY A 148 -0.69 -6.69 29.69
C GLY A 148 -1.90 -6.12 28.93
N ASN A 149 -1.96 -4.80 28.70
CA ASN A 149 -3.03 -4.18 27.91
C ASN A 149 -2.78 -4.36 26.43
N ASP A 150 -3.84 -4.62 25.67
CA ASP A 150 -3.77 -4.68 24.21
C ASP A 150 -3.44 -3.30 23.64
N ILE A 151 -2.47 -3.26 22.75
CA ILE A 151 -2.03 -2.03 22.06
C ILE A 151 -1.77 -2.30 20.58
N ASP A 152 -1.99 -1.27 19.78
CA ASP A 152 -1.55 -1.23 18.38
C ASP A 152 -0.25 -0.44 18.31
N LYS A 153 0.76 -1.05 17.71
CA LYS A 153 2.12 -0.50 17.66
C LYS A 153 2.59 -0.39 16.23
N LEU A 154 3.02 0.81 15.83
CA LEU A 154 3.74 1.00 14.58
C LEU A 154 5.17 0.46 14.73
N ALA A 155 5.45 -0.66 14.10
CA ALA A 155 6.73 -1.35 14.25
C ALA A 155 7.11 -2.13 12.99
N CYS A 156 7.69 -1.43 12.00
CA CYS A 156 8.03 -2.02 10.71
C CYS A 156 8.95 -3.24 10.83
N SER A 157 9.94 -3.21 11.73
CA SER A 157 10.85 -4.33 11.96
C SER A 157 10.17 -5.56 12.55
N GLU A 158 9.19 -5.34 13.45
CA GLU A 158 8.40 -6.43 14.03
C GLU A 158 7.41 -7.00 13.02
N PHE A 159 6.76 -6.15 12.23
CA PHE A 159 5.85 -6.56 11.18
C PHE A 159 6.52 -7.50 10.16
N TRP A 160 7.80 -7.28 9.87
CA TRP A 160 8.61 -8.04 8.93
C TRP A 160 9.62 -8.99 9.60
N LYS A 161 9.36 -9.40 10.84
CA LYS A 161 10.31 -10.20 11.64
C LYS A 161 10.56 -11.60 11.08
N GLU A 162 9.57 -12.22 10.49
CA GLU A 162 9.69 -13.56 9.93
C GLU A 162 10.50 -13.54 8.64
N LYS A 163 11.54 -14.33 8.56
CA LYS A 163 12.47 -14.39 7.41
C LYS A 163 11.76 -14.71 6.08
N ASP A 164 10.67 -15.46 6.13
CA ASP A 164 9.92 -15.89 4.96
C ASP A 164 8.66 -15.06 4.68
N SER A 165 8.46 -13.93 5.38
CA SER A 165 7.27 -13.09 5.22
C SER A 165 7.01 -12.70 3.76
N TYR A 166 8.05 -12.38 2.99
CA TYR A 166 7.92 -12.05 1.57
C TYR A 166 7.60 -13.27 0.70
N ARG A 167 8.20 -14.42 1.00
CA ARG A 167 7.94 -15.67 0.27
C ARG A 167 6.51 -16.15 0.52
N GLN A 168 6.04 -16.07 1.75
CA GLN A 168 4.66 -16.42 2.12
C GLN A 168 3.64 -15.52 1.42
N LEU A 169 3.99 -14.26 1.18
CA LEU A 169 3.15 -13.30 0.48
C LEU A 169 2.98 -13.62 -1.01
N GLN A 170 3.97 -14.31 -1.62
CA GLN A 170 4.00 -14.64 -3.05
C GLN A 170 3.43 -16.04 -3.36
N ASN A 171 3.28 -16.89 -2.37
CA ASN A 171 2.73 -18.24 -2.49
C ASN A 171 1.26 -18.30 -2.11
#